data_f00d533dfcbab21e96bb9416c6e4f28c
#
_entry.id   f00d533dfcbab21e96bb9416c6e4f28c
#
_cell.length_a   1.000
_cell.length_b   1.000
_cell.length_c   1.000
_cell.angle_alpha   90.00
_cell.angle_beta   90.00
_cell.angle_gamma   90.00
#
_symmetry.space_group_name_H-M   'P 1'
#
loop_
_entity.id
_entity.type
_entity.pdbx_description
1 polymer ?
#
loop_
_entity_poly.entity_id
_entity_poly.type
_entity_poly.pdbx_seq_one_letter_code
_entity_poly.pdbx_strand_id
1 'polypeptide(L)'
;MIFGIGCDVCALDHLEKSLSGPHAAAFVRRVYGPAECTALALDTPLPAGHSGAHRLASAAADFAATEAFLKAAGTGLREPFALREIEAVRLESGAPAYRFSGATARWVADHGLTAHLSLSHDGGMALAFCILETAPET
;
A
#
# COMPACT_ATOMS: atom_id res chain seq x y z
N MET A 1 -22.54 -4.02 1.63
CA MET A 1 -22.28 -5.17 0.71
C MET A 1 -20.84 -5.12 0.25
N ILE A 2 -20.18 -6.26 0.20
CA ILE A 2 -18.81 -6.33 -0.31
C ILE A 2 -18.82 -6.02 -1.81
N PHE A 3 -18.03 -5.01 -2.19
CA PHE A 3 -17.82 -4.63 -3.57
C PHE A 3 -16.71 -5.48 -4.21
N GLY A 4 -15.63 -5.69 -3.47
CA GLY A 4 -14.49 -6.46 -3.96
C GLY A 4 -13.52 -6.81 -2.84
N ILE A 5 -12.73 -7.84 -3.08
CA ILE A 5 -11.66 -8.28 -2.19
C ILE A 5 -10.37 -8.39 -2.97
N GLY A 6 -9.25 -8.11 -2.31
CA GLY A 6 -7.93 -8.23 -2.90
C GLY A 6 -6.92 -8.69 -1.87
N CYS A 7 -5.99 -9.49 -2.33
CA CYS A 7 -4.90 -9.99 -1.51
C CYS A 7 -3.62 -9.93 -2.33
N ASP A 8 -2.54 -9.53 -1.71
CA ASP A 8 -1.24 -9.48 -2.36
C ASP A 8 -0.13 -9.88 -1.40
N VAL A 9 0.93 -10.45 -1.97
CA VAL A 9 2.11 -10.89 -1.24
C VAL A 9 3.33 -10.26 -1.89
N CYS A 10 4.18 -9.64 -1.08
CA CYS A 10 5.41 -9.01 -1.55
C CYS A 10 6.61 -9.65 -0.85
N ALA A 11 7.53 -10.22 -1.64
CA ALA A 11 8.79 -10.72 -1.12
C ALA A 11 9.70 -9.54 -0.73
N LEU A 12 10.21 -9.56 0.50
CA LEU A 12 11.10 -8.51 0.98
C LEU A 12 12.36 -8.37 0.12
N ASP A 13 12.91 -9.49 -0.34
CA ASP A 13 14.11 -9.50 -1.19
C ASP A 13 13.88 -8.76 -2.51
N HIS A 14 12.71 -8.91 -3.11
CA HIS A 14 12.38 -8.20 -4.35
C HIS A 14 12.27 -6.70 -4.10
N LEU A 15 11.63 -6.31 -3.02
CA LEU A 15 11.47 -4.90 -2.70
C LEU A 15 12.81 -4.26 -2.33
N GLU A 16 13.66 -4.97 -1.60
CA GLU A 16 14.99 -4.48 -1.25
C GLU A 16 15.79 -4.11 -2.49
N LYS A 17 15.73 -4.93 -3.54
CA LYS A 17 16.39 -4.63 -4.82
C LYS A 17 15.85 -3.33 -5.44
N SER A 18 14.54 -3.12 -5.40
CA SER A 18 13.92 -1.91 -5.92
C SER A 18 14.29 -0.67 -5.13
N LEU A 19 14.45 -0.79 -3.80
CA LEU A 19 14.76 0.32 -2.91
C LEU A 19 16.25 0.63 -2.80
N SER A 20 17.12 -0.26 -3.26
CA SER A 20 18.58 -0.09 -3.17
C SER A 20 19.27 0.02 -4.52
N GLY A 21 18.57 -0.21 -5.61
CA GLY A 21 19.13 -0.17 -6.96
C GLY A 21 19.26 1.24 -7.52
N PRO A 22 19.80 1.35 -8.76
CA PRO A 22 20.03 2.66 -9.39
C PRO A 22 18.74 3.42 -9.74
N HIS A 23 17.62 2.73 -9.79
CA HIS A 23 16.30 3.32 -10.08
C HIS A 23 15.43 3.51 -8.83
N ALA A 24 16.02 3.40 -7.63
CA ALA A 24 15.27 3.45 -6.37
C ALA A 24 14.45 4.74 -6.22
N ALA A 25 15.02 5.90 -6.53
CA ALA A 25 14.30 7.17 -6.41
C ALA A 25 13.08 7.23 -7.33
N ALA A 26 13.22 6.75 -8.57
CA ALA A 26 12.11 6.71 -9.54
C ALA A 26 11.03 5.73 -9.08
N PHE A 27 11.41 4.57 -8.56
CA PHE A 27 10.50 3.57 -8.00
C PHE A 27 9.68 4.17 -6.83
N VAL A 28 10.36 4.82 -5.87
CA VAL A 28 9.71 5.43 -4.72
C VAL A 28 8.70 6.49 -5.16
N ARG A 29 9.08 7.37 -6.07
CA ARG A 29 8.18 8.43 -6.56
C ARG A 29 6.94 7.89 -7.24
N ARG A 30 7.05 6.75 -7.92
CA ARG A 30 5.94 6.14 -8.65
C ARG A 30 4.99 5.39 -7.72
N VAL A 31 5.52 4.72 -6.71
CA VAL A 31 4.80 3.72 -5.92
C VAL A 31 4.25 4.28 -4.62
N TYR A 32 5.04 5.09 -3.93
CA TYR A 32 4.69 5.55 -2.57
C TYR A 32 4.19 6.98 -2.58
N GLY A 33 3.15 7.24 -1.79
CA GLY A 33 2.64 8.58 -1.57
C GLY A 33 3.44 9.33 -0.51
N PRO A 34 3.14 10.64 -0.33
CA PRO A 34 3.92 11.49 0.59
C PRO A 34 3.87 11.04 2.05
N ALA A 35 2.72 10.55 2.52
CA ALA A 35 2.60 10.07 3.91
C ALA A 35 3.47 8.82 4.14
N GLU A 36 3.49 7.90 3.17
CA GLU A 36 4.33 6.70 3.24
C GLU A 36 5.81 7.06 3.18
N CYS A 37 6.19 7.96 2.28
CA CYS A 37 7.58 8.42 2.16
C CYS A 37 8.09 9.03 3.46
N THR A 38 7.27 9.83 4.12
CA THR A 38 7.62 10.44 5.42
C THR A 38 7.73 9.38 6.52
N ALA A 39 6.70 8.53 6.64
CA ALA A 39 6.65 7.52 7.70
C ALA A 39 7.78 6.49 7.60
N LEU A 40 8.16 6.12 6.37
CA LEU A 40 9.17 5.10 6.11
C LEU A 40 10.55 5.67 5.81
N ALA A 41 10.70 6.99 5.78
CA ALA A 41 11.95 7.67 5.45
C ALA A 41 12.56 7.15 4.14
N LEU A 42 11.74 7.05 3.09
CA LEU A 42 12.13 6.43 1.82
C LEU A 42 13.08 7.29 0.98
N ASP A 43 13.36 8.52 1.41
CA ASP A 43 14.38 9.40 0.83
C ASP A 43 15.79 9.12 1.35
N THR A 44 15.93 8.20 2.31
CA THR A 44 17.22 7.82 2.91
C THR A 44 17.50 6.34 2.68
N PRO A 45 18.77 5.93 2.57
CA PRO A 45 19.12 4.52 2.45
C PRO A 45 18.65 3.70 3.65
N LEU A 46 18.35 2.43 3.42
CA LEU A 46 18.00 1.51 4.49
C LEU A 46 19.21 1.33 5.43
N PRO A 47 19.03 1.55 6.75
CA PRO A 47 20.10 1.27 7.70
C PRO A 47 20.33 -0.22 7.82
N ALA A 48 21.54 -0.58 8.25
CA ALA A 48 21.86 -1.98 8.54
C ALA A 48 21.15 -2.45 9.81
N GLY A 49 20.92 -3.75 9.91
CA GLY A 49 20.40 -4.39 11.11
C GLY A 49 18.88 -4.32 11.25
N HIS A 50 18.42 -4.38 12.50
CA HIS A 50 16.99 -4.51 12.82
C HIS A 50 16.13 -3.37 12.30
N SER A 51 16.61 -2.12 12.41
CA SER A 51 15.86 -0.95 11.92
C SER A 51 15.63 -0.98 10.43
N GLY A 52 16.64 -1.41 9.66
CA GLY A 52 16.51 -1.56 8.21
C GLY A 52 15.56 -2.67 7.84
N ALA A 53 15.63 -3.81 8.53
CA ALA A 53 14.75 -4.93 8.31
C ALA A 53 13.29 -4.57 8.61
N HIS A 54 13.05 -3.84 9.69
CA HIS A 54 11.71 -3.37 10.05
C HIS A 54 11.15 -2.41 9.01
N ARG A 55 11.94 -1.44 8.58
CA ARG A 55 11.52 -0.47 7.56
C ARG A 55 11.24 -1.15 6.22
N LEU A 56 12.06 -2.13 5.84
CA LEU A 56 11.86 -2.91 4.62
C LEU A 56 10.54 -3.71 4.69
N ALA A 57 10.27 -4.35 5.82
CA ALA A 57 9.02 -5.10 6.01
C ALA A 57 7.81 -4.19 5.91
N SER A 58 7.87 -2.98 6.49
CA SER A 58 6.80 -2.00 6.42
C SER A 58 6.60 -1.49 4.99
N ALA A 59 7.68 -1.20 4.28
CA ALA A 59 7.60 -0.77 2.88
C ALA A 59 7.01 -1.86 1.98
N ALA A 60 7.36 -3.12 2.22
CA ALA A 60 6.80 -4.26 1.50
C ALA A 60 5.30 -4.45 1.80
N ALA A 61 4.89 -4.29 3.05
CA ALA A 61 3.49 -4.36 3.44
C ALA A 61 2.67 -3.25 2.78
N ASP A 62 3.20 -2.04 2.74
CA ASP A 62 2.53 -0.90 2.09
C ASP A 62 2.42 -1.11 0.57
N PHE A 63 3.45 -1.66 -0.07
CA PHE A 63 3.40 -2.03 -1.48
C PHE A 63 2.31 -3.09 -1.73
N ALA A 64 2.28 -4.13 -0.90
CA ALA A 64 1.25 -5.17 -0.99
C ALA A 64 -0.15 -4.61 -0.78
N ALA A 65 -0.31 -3.63 0.13
CA ALA A 65 -1.59 -2.95 0.36
C ALA A 65 -2.10 -2.23 -0.87
N THR A 66 -1.21 -1.53 -1.59
CA THR A 66 -1.55 -0.85 -2.85
C THR A 66 -2.03 -1.83 -3.91
N GLU A 67 -1.31 -2.93 -4.10
CA GLU A 67 -1.68 -3.97 -5.06
C GLU A 67 -2.97 -4.69 -4.66
N ALA A 68 -3.18 -4.93 -3.38
CA ALA A 68 -4.41 -5.55 -2.87
C ALA A 68 -5.64 -4.67 -3.16
N PHE A 69 -5.51 -3.35 -3.01
CA PHE A 69 -6.57 -2.42 -3.38
C PHE A 69 -6.92 -2.53 -4.87
N LEU A 70 -5.93 -2.55 -5.74
CA LEU A 70 -6.16 -2.66 -7.19
C LEU A 70 -6.87 -3.95 -7.57
N LYS A 71 -6.54 -5.05 -6.90
CA LYS A 71 -7.25 -6.32 -7.08
C LYS A 71 -8.69 -6.24 -6.58
N ALA A 72 -8.91 -5.61 -5.43
CA ALA A 72 -10.26 -5.42 -4.89
C ALA A 72 -11.13 -4.52 -5.79
N ALA A 73 -10.53 -3.52 -6.42
CA ALA A 73 -11.22 -2.67 -7.40
C ALA A 73 -11.56 -3.42 -8.69
N GLY A 74 -10.89 -4.53 -8.97
CA GLY A 74 -11.22 -5.44 -10.06
C GLY A 74 -10.59 -5.08 -11.40
N THR A 75 -9.82 -4.00 -11.50
CA THR A 75 -9.29 -3.51 -12.78
C THR A 75 -7.77 -3.60 -12.91
N GLY A 76 -7.07 -3.85 -11.80
CA GLY A 76 -5.62 -3.70 -11.77
C GLY A 76 -5.20 -2.24 -11.95
N LEU A 77 -3.94 -2.01 -12.31
CA LEU A 77 -3.42 -0.66 -12.48
C LEU A 77 -3.86 -0.09 -13.84
N ARG A 78 -4.99 0.61 -13.83
CA ARG A 78 -5.56 1.33 -14.96
C ARG A 78 -6.07 2.67 -14.48
N GLU A 79 -6.29 3.60 -15.42
CA GLU A 79 -6.99 4.85 -15.07
C GLU A 79 -8.34 4.53 -14.40
N PRO A 80 -8.73 5.25 -13.36
CA PRO A 80 -8.11 6.50 -12.86
C PRO A 80 -7.01 6.29 -11.81
N PHE A 81 -6.57 5.07 -11.56
CA PHE A 81 -5.69 4.75 -10.44
C PHE A 81 -4.24 5.11 -10.70
N ALA A 82 -3.58 5.62 -9.65
CA ALA A 82 -2.14 5.78 -9.60
C ALA A 82 -1.64 5.17 -8.27
N LEU A 83 -0.54 4.44 -8.32
CA LEU A 83 -0.02 3.72 -7.15
C LEU A 83 0.20 4.65 -5.95
N ARG A 84 0.81 5.81 -6.18
CA ARG A 84 1.11 6.78 -5.12
C ARG A 84 -0.12 7.43 -4.50
N GLU A 85 -1.29 7.28 -5.09
CA GLU A 85 -2.56 7.78 -4.55
C GLU A 85 -3.26 6.77 -3.64
N ILE A 86 -2.66 5.60 -3.47
CA ILE A 86 -3.16 4.51 -2.64
C ILE A 86 -2.14 4.26 -1.55
N GLU A 87 -2.30 4.94 -0.42
CA GLU A 87 -1.33 4.84 0.67
C GLU A 87 -1.86 3.96 1.80
N ALA A 88 -0.95 3.21 2.44
CA ALA A 88 -1.21 2.55 3.70
C ALA A 88 -0.65 3.42 4.82
N VAL A 89 -1.48 3.75 5.78
CA VAL A 89 -1.10 4.54 6.95
C VAL A 89 -1.45 3.78 8.22
N ARG A 90 -0.94 4.25 9.36
CA ARG A 90 -1.28 3.66 10.65
C ARG A 90 -2.15 4.63 11.43
N LEU A 91 -3.26 4.11 11.95
CA LEU A 91 -4.11 4.84 12.88
C LEU A 91 -3.42 4.98 14.23
N GLU A 92 -3.96 5.82 15.10
CA GLU A 92 -3.44 6.00 16.46
C GLU A 92 -3.39 4.67 17.23
N SER A 93 -4.33 3.77 16.97
CA SER A 93 -4.35 2.42 17.55
C SER A 93 -3.22 1.51 17.04
N GLY A 94 -2.51 1.91 15.98
CA GLY A 94 -1.54 1.08 15.28
C GLY A 94 -2.13 0.26 14.14
N ALA A 95 -3.45 0.22 13.99
CA ALA A 95 -4.09 -0.53 12.92
C ALA A 95 -3.82 0.12 11.56
N PRO A 96 -3.64 -0.68 10.49
CA PRO A 96 -3.47 -0.13 9.15
C PRO A 96 -4.80 0.40 8.60
N ALA A 97 -4.70 1.44 7.77
CA ALA A 97 -5.82 2.00 7.04
C ALA A 97 -5.33 2.55 5.71
N TYR A 98 -6.25 2.66 4.75
CA TYR A 98 -5.94 3.33 3.49
C TYR A 98 -6.11 4.83 3.60
N ARG A 99 -5.26 5.55 2.89
CA ARG A 99 -5.41 6.97 2.60
C ARG A 99 -5.34 7.16 1.10
N PHE A 100 -6.43 7.66 0.53
CA PHE A 100 -6.51 7.91 -0.90
C PHE A 100 -6.35 9.38 -1.21
N SER A 101 -5.82 9.69 -2.39
CA SER A 101 -5.70 11.06 -2.89
C SER A 101 -6.02 11.10 -4.38
N GLY A 102 -6.16 12.31 -4.91
CA GLY A 102 -6.33 12.56 -6.34
C GLY A 102 -7.50 11.84 -6.97
N ALA A 103 -7.32 11.37 -8.20
CA ALA A 103 -8.36 10.70 -8.97
C ALA A 103 -8.79 9.37 -8.32
N THR A 104 -7.89 8.68 -7.64
CA THR A 104 -8.22 7.47 -6.90
C THR A 104 -9.20 7.75 -5.77
N ALA A 105 -8.98 8.84 -5.00
CA ALA A 105 -9.90 9.25 -3.94
C ALA A 105 -11.28 9.59 -4.49
N ARG A 106 -11.34 10.25 -5.63
CA ARG A 106 -12.60 10.57 -6.29
C ARG A 106 -13.35 9.32 -6.72
N TRP A 107 -12.64 8.34 -7.27
CA TRP A 107 -13.24 7.07 -7.67
C TRP A 107 -13.85 6.34 -6.47
N VAL A 108 -13.11 6.28 -5.36
CA VAL A 108 -13.59 5.63 -4.12
C VAL A 108 -14.85 6.34 -3.60
N ALA A 109 -14.84 7.67 -3.57
CA ALA A 109 -15.98 8.47 -3.12
C ALA A 109 -17.19 8.31 -4.05
N ASP A 110 -16.98 8.35 -5.36
CA ASP A 110 -18.06 8.25 -6.35
C ASP A 110 -18.75 6.87 -6.30
N HIS A 111 -18.02 5.84 -5.94
CA HIS A 111 -18.58 4.48 -5.76
C HIS A 111 -19.11 4.24 -4.34
N GLY A 112 -19.02 5.22 -3.44
CA GLY A 112 -19.50 5.09 -2.07
C GLY A 112 -18.81 3.98 -1.28
N LEU A 113 -17.51 3.81 -1.47
CA LEU A 113 -16.78 2.69 -0.90
C LEU A 113 -16.07 3.05 0.41
N THR A 114 -16.09 2.10 1.34
CA THR A 114 -15.21 2.07 2.49
C THR A 114 -14.18 0.98 2.26
N ALA A 115 -12.92 1.29 2.47
CA ALA A 115 -11.83 0.33 2.29
C ALA A 115 -11.32 -0.16 3.65
N HIS A 116 -11.19 -1.47 3.78
CA HIS A 116 -10.65 -2.13 4.97
C HIS A 116 -9.34 -2.80 4.61
N LEU A 117 -8.37 -2.73 5.51
CA LEU A 117 -7.01 -3.22 5.28
C LEU A 117 -6.53 -4.05 6.45
N SER A 118 -5.95 -5.20 6.14
CA SER A 118 -5.22 -6.02 7.10
C SER A 118 -3.84 -6.33 6.52
N LEU A 119 -2.81 -6.24 7.35
CA LEU A 119 -1.42 -6.51 6.97
C LEU A 119 -0.83 -7.59 7.85
N SER A 120 0.04 -8.39 7.27
CA SER A 120 0.83 -9.39 8.00
C SER A 120 2.18 -9.57 7.32
N HIS A 121 3.18 -10.03 8.05
CA HIS A 121 4.45 -10.42 7.46
C HIS A 121 5.07 -11.57 8.25
N ASP A 122 5.71 -12.48 7.54
CA ASP A 122 6.40 -13.62 8.11
C ASP A 122 7.28 -14.27 7.03
N GLY A 123 8.39 -14.86 7.45
CA GLY A 123 9.24 -15.66 6.56
C GLY A 123 9.76 -14.91 5.33
N GLY A 124 10.05 -13.61 5.47
CA GLY A 124 10.56 -12.80 4.35
C GLY A 124 9.48 -12.35 3.37
N MET A 125 8.21 -12.46 3.75
CA MET A 125 7.06 -12.07 2.93
C MET A 125 6.19 -11.07 3.69
N ALA A 126 5.64 -10.08 2.98
CA ALA A 126 4.59 -9.22 3.50
C ALA A 126 3.29 -9.51 2.75
N LEU A 127 2.18 -9.52 3.47
CA LEU A 127 0.87 -9.83 2.94
C LEU A 127 -0.10 -8.70 3.27
N ALA A 128 -0.94 -8.34 2.30
CA ALA A 128 -2.02 -7.40 2.50
C ALA A 128 -3.34 -8.00 2.04
N PHE A 129 -4.39 -7.68 2.76
CA PHE A 129 -5.75 -8.06 2.43
C PHE A 129 -6.64 -6.83 2.45
N CYS A 130 -7.34 -6.58 1.34
CA CYS A 130 -8.21 -5.42 1.16
C CYS A 130 -9.65 -5.88 0.94
N ILE A 131 -10.57 -5.25 1.65
CA ILE A 131 -12.00 -5.39 1.39
C ILE A 131 -12.54 -4.00 1.05
N LEU A 132 -13.22 -3.90 -0.09
CA LEU A 132 -14.01 -2.72 -0.45
C LEU A 132 -15.47 -3.02 -0.20
N GLU A 133 -16.13 -2.14 0.54
CA GLU A 133 -17.51 -2.32 0.97
C GLU A 133 -18.33 -1.10 0.58
N THR A 134 -19.52 -1.33 0.01
CA THR A 134 -20.49 -0.26 -0.24
C THR A 134 -21.27 0.05 1.04
N ALA A 135 -21.71 1.31 1.17
CA ALA A 135 -22.58 1.69 2.26
C ALA A 135 -23.89 0.87 2.23
N PRO A 136 -24.51 0.60 3.39
CA PRO A 136 -25.80 -0.06 3.41
C PRO A 136 -26.85 0.77 2.64
N GLU A 137 -27.70 0.09 1.89
CA GLU A 137 -28.86 0.73 1.29
C GLU A 137 -29.83 1.12 2.40
N THR A 138 -30.25 2.38 2.39
CA THR A 138 -31.24 2.89 3.34
C THR A 138 -32.65 2.82 2.77
#